data_a332414f0c896e7a29c066ada2761b3b
#
_entry.id   a332414f0c896e7a29c066ada2761b3b
#
_cell.length_a   1.000
_cell.length_b   1.000
_cell.length_c   1.000
_cell.angle_alpha   90.00
_cell.angle_beta   90.00
_cell.angle_gamma   90.00
#
_symmetry.space_group_name_H-M   'P 1'
#
loop_
_entity.id
_entity.type
_entity.pdbx_description
1 polymer ?
#
loop_
_entity_poly.entity_id
_entity_poly.type
_entity_poly.pdbx_seq_one_letter_code
_entity_poly.pdbx_strand_id
1 'polypeptide(L)'
;YFAQNMMEDRGETLAGKTCLVSGAGNVAIYTIEKLQQLGALPVTCSDSSGTLHHPAGIDLDTLKDLKEVRHQRLHEYLEVHSDARFIPVSDYPDGGHAVWRIDGQLAFPCATQNELTAADAEALAANGCLAVVEGANMPSTQSAVDVILDAKIYYGPGKAANAGGVATSQLEMAQNA
;
A
#
# COMPACT_ATOMS: atom_id res chain seq x y z
N TYR A 1 5.49 8.26 -7.93
CA TYR A 1 5.76 9.64 -8.35
C TYR A 1 4.79 10.65 -7.72
N PHE A 2 3.47 10.39 -7.73
CA PHE A 2 2.50 11.32 -7.15
C PHE A 2 2.78 11.55 -5.65
N ALA A 3 2.99 10.47 -4.88
CA ALA A 3 3.39 10.55 -3.48
C ALA A 3 4.72 11.31 -3.28
N GLN A 4 5.69 11.11 -4.17
CA GLN A 4 6.96 11.83 -4.13
C GLN A 4 6.74 13.34 -4.22
N ASN A 5 6.01 13.79 -5.23
CA ASN A 5 5.71 15.22 -5.41
C ASN A 5 4.93 15.80 -4.22
N MET A 6 3.95 15.04 -3.67
CA MET A 6 3.20 15.46 -2.47
C MET A 6 4.10 15.68 -1.25
N MET A 7 5.12 14.84 -1.07
CA MET A 7 6.07 14.97 0.04
C MET A 7 7.05 16.12 -0.21
N GLU A 8 7.53 16.28 -1.45
CA GLU A 8 8.43 17.36 -1.85
C GLU A 8 7.79 18.74 -1.66
N ASP A 9 6.49 18.89 -1.93
CA ASP A 9 5.73 20.13 -1.67
C ASP A 9 5.72 20.53 -0.18
N ARG A 10 5.99 19.57 0.71
CA ARG A 10 6.17 19.80 2.15
C ARG A 10 7.62 20.02 2.58
N GLY A 11 8.54 19.95 1.66
CA GLY A 11 9.97 19.92 1.96
C GLY A 11 10.44 18.61 2.58
N GLU A 12 9.69 17.53 2.38
CA GLU A 12 10.01 16.18 2.87
C GLU A 12 10.38 15.25 1.71
N THR A 13 10.93 14.08 2.04
CA THR A 13 11.30 13.05 1.08
C THR A 13 10.65 11.71 1.45
N LEU A 14 10.51 10.83 0.46
CA LEU A 14 10.10 9.44 0.69
C LEU A 14 11.22 8.61 1.34
N ALA A 15 12.48 9.00 1.15
CA ALA A 15 13.61 8.25 1.67
C ALA A 15 13.55 8.10 3.20
N GLY A 16 13.70 6.87 3.67
CA GLY A 16 13.64 6.50 5.08
C GLY A 16 12.22 6.43 5.68
N LYS A 17 11.18 6.76 4.93
CA LYS A 17 9.79 6.67 5.42
C LYS A 17 9.29 5.22 5.43
N THR A 18 8.70 4.80 6.53
CA THR A 18 8.00 3.52 6.64
C THR A 18 6.67 3.59 5.90
N CYS A 19 6.46 2.65 4.97
CA CYS A 19 5.30 2.61 4.09
C CYS A 19 4.44 1.37 4.34
N LEU A 20 3.14 1.57 4.47
CA LEU A 20 2.14 0.53 4.54
C LEU A 20 1.53 0.33 3.14
N VAL A 21 1.60 -0.88 2.62
CA VAL A 21 1.03 -1.24 1.32
C VAL A 21 0.05 -2.38 1.53
N SER A 22 -1.17 -2.28 1.03
CA SER A 22 -2.11 -3.39 0.94
C SER A 22 -2.06 -4.05 -0.43
N GLY A 23 -2.53 -5.30 -0.50
CA GLY A 23 -2.46 -6.09 -1.72
C GLY A 23 -1.12 -6.80 -1.92
N ALA A 24 -1.10 -7.74 -2.86
CA ALA A 24 0.07 -8.47 -3.33
C ALA A 24 -0.06 -8.83 -4.83
N GLY A 25 -0.88 -8.09 -5.55
CA GLY A 25 -0.97 -8.13 -7.01
C GLY A 25 -0.05 -7.09 -7.66
N ASN A 26 -0.15 -6.94 -8.98
CA ASN A 26 0.74 -6.06 -9.76
C ASN A 26 0.83 -4.65 -9.19
N VAL A 27 -0.30 -4.02 -8.83
CA VAL A 27 -0.30 -2.66 -8.29
C VAL A 27 0.54 -2.58 -7.01
N ALA A 28 0.37 -3.52 -6.08
CA ALA A 28 1.10 -3.55 -4.82
C ALA A 28 2.59 -3.86 -5.03
N ILE A 29 2.92 -4.87 -5.83
CA ILE A 29 4.31 -5.29 -6.11
C ILE A 29 5.10 -4.12 -6.72
N TYR A 30 4.57 -3.47 -7.76
CA TYR A 30 5.28 -2.36 -8.40
C TYR A 30 5.25 -1.07 -7.57
N THR A 31 4.28 -0.89 -6.66
CA THR A 31 4.33 0.17 -5.65
C THR A 31 5.48 -0.08 -4.67
N ILE A 32 5.61 -1.29 -4.13
CA ILE A 32 6.71 -1.68 -3.24
C ILE A 32 8.06 -1.47 -3.94
N GLU A 33 8.20 -1.97 -5.16
CA GLU A 33 9.43 -1.80 -5.96
C GLU A 33 9.79 -0.32 -6.12
N LYS A 34 8.82 0.51 -6.49
CA LYS A 34 9.08 1.94 -6.69
C LYS A 34 9.41 2.67 -5.40
N LEU A 35 8.75 2.33 -4.31
CA LEU A 35 9.04 2.89 -2.99
C LEU A 35 10.49 2.57 -2.56
N GLN A 36 10.94 1.32 -2.74
CA GLN A 36 12.31 0.91 -2.45
C GLN A 36 13.33 1.66 -3.32
N GLN A 37 13.06 1.82 -4.63
CA GLN A 37 13.90 2.61 -5.53
C GLN A 37 14.02 4.08 -5.09
N LEU A 38 13.00 4.63 -4.44
CA LEU A 38 12.99 5.99 -3.90
C LEU A 38 13.54 6.07 -2.45
N GLY A 39 14.07 4.95 -1.92
CA GLY A 39 14.68 4.88 -0.60
C GLY A 39 13.69 4.78 0.56
N ALA A 40 12.40 4.55 0.28
CA ALA A 40 11.40 4.30 1.31
C ALA A 40 11.45 2.83 1.77
N LEU A 41 10.83 2.54 2.93
CA LEU A 41 10.79 1.22 3.55
C LEU A 41 9.34 0.68 3.56
N PRO A 42 8.88 -0.01 2.52
CA PRO A 42 7.62 -0.72 2.56
C PRO A 42 7.73 -1.94 3.47
N VAL A 43 6.88 -1.98 4.52
CA VAL A 43 6.94 -3.01 5.57
C VAL A 43 5.77 -3.98 5.54
N THR A 44 4.74 -3.72 4.73
CA THR A 44 3.56 -4.58 4.64
C THR A 44 3.19 -4.92 3.20
N CYS A 45 2.53 -6.04 3.02
CA CYS A 45 1.64 -6.36 1.91
C CYS A 45 0.53 -7.29 2.39
N SER A 46 -0.53 -7.50 1.61
CA SER A 46 -1.65 -8.34 2.03
C SER A 46 -2.27 -9.11 0.87
N ASP A 47 -2.86 -10.26 1.16
CA ASP A 47 -3.73 -10.97 0.23
C ASP A 47 -5.01 -11.45 0.94
N SER A 48 -5.86 -12.21 0.26
CA SER A 48 -7.12 -12.71 0.84
C SER A 48 -6.95 -13.67 2.02
N SER A 49 -5.72 -14.09 2.35
CA SER A 49 -5.44 -14.93 3.52
C SER A 49 -4.99 -14.13 4.74
N GLY A 50 -4.44 -12.92 4.54
CA GLY A 50 -3.97 -12.07 5.64
C GLY A 50 -2.98 -10.99 5.24
N THR A 51 -2.36 -10.41 6.25
CA THR A 51 -1.35 -9.35 6.15
C THR A 51 0.02 -9.89 6.50
N LEU A 52 0.98 -9.67 5.64
CA LEU A 52 2.40 -9.83 5.92
C LEU A 52 2.97 -8.51 6.45
N HIS A 53 3.70 -8.59 7.55
CA HIS A 53 4.47 -7.49 8.11
C HIS A 53 5.93 -7.91 8.28
N HIS A 54 6.83 -7.21 7.60
CA HIS A 54 8.28 -7.42 7.70
C HIS A 54 8.94 -6.10 8.09
N PRO A 55 9.28 -5.90 9.38
CA PRO A 55 9.81 -4.62 9.87
C PRO A 55 11.12 -4.18 9.21
N ALA A 56 11.93 -5.12 8.74
CA ALA A 56 13.16 -4.83 7.99
C ALA A 56 12.91 -4.38 6.54
N GLY A 57 11.64 -4.39 6.09
CA GLY A 57 11.22 -4.12 4.72
C GLY A 57 10.88 -5.40 3.96
N ILE A 58 9.90 -5.30 3.08
CA ILE A 58 9.51 -6.42 2.22
C ILE A 58 10.65 -6.77 1.27
N ASP A 59 11.09 -8.03 1.27
CA ASP A 59 11.99 -8.56 0.24
C ASP A 59 11.20 -8.75 -1.06
N LEU A 60 11.54 -7.93 -2.06
CA LEU A 60 10.80 -7.85 -3.31
C LEU A 60 10.99 -9.11 -4.17
N ASP A 61 12.18 -9.69 -4.16
CA ASP A 61 12.49 -10.86 -4.97
C ASP A 61 11.73 -12.07 -4.45
N THR A 62 11.70 -12.28 -3.13
CA THR A 62 10.87 -13.31 -2.49
C THR A 62 9.38 -13.06 -2.75
N LEU A 63 8.90 -11.82 -2.67
CA LEU A 63 7.50 -11.51 -2.95
C LEU A 63 7.13 -11.80 -4.41
N LYS A 64 7.97 -11.42 -5.38
CA LYS A 64 7.76 -11.70 -6.81
C LYS A 64 7.78 -13.20 -7.10
N ASP A 65 8.76 -13.93 -6.59
CA ASP A 65 8.83 -15.40 -6.74
C ASP A 65 7.54 -16.05 -6.21
N LEU A 66 7.12 -15.66 -5.01
CA LEU A 66 5.94 -16.21 -4.37
C LEU A 66 4.65 -15.94 -5.16
N LYS A 67 4.47 -14.71 -5.67
CA LYS A 67 3.21 -14.28 -6.29
C LYS A 67 3.17 -14.46 -7.80
N GLU A 68 4.26 -14.23 -8.51
CA GLU A 68 4.30 -14.24 -9.97
C GLU A 68 4.75 -15.61 -10.53
N VAL A 69 5.63 -16.32 -9.81
CA VAL A 69 6.18 -17.61 -10.25
C VAL A 69 5.46 -18.79 -9.61
N ARG A 70 5.45 -18.83 -8.27
CA ARG A 70 4.89 -19.96 -7.49
C ARG A 70 3.37 -19.87 -7.29
N HIS A 71 2.76 -18.69 -7.48
CA HIS A 71 1.33 -18.42 -7.27
C HIS A 71 0.81 -18.83 -5.89
N GLN A 72 1.63 -18.64 -4.85
CA GLN A 72 1.35 -19.07 -3.48
C GLN A 72 0.78 -17.93 -2.62
N ARG A 73 0.40 -18.28 -1.37
CA ARG A 73 -0.11 -17.34 -0.37
C ARG A 73 1.02 -16.68 0.38
N LEU A 74 0.76 -15.49 0.95
CA LEU A 74 1.78 -14.69 1.62
C LEU A 74 2.37 -15.35 2.88
N HIS A 75 1.66 -16.27 3.54
CA HIS A 75 2.20 -16.95 4.72
C HIS A 75 3.44 -17.80 4.40
N GLU A 76 3.59 -18.27 3.14
CA GLU A 76 4.77 -19.00 2.68
C GLU A 76 6.05 -18.13 2.68
N TYR A 77 5.89 -16.81 2.71
CA TYR A 77 7.02 -15.88 2.83
C TYR A 77 7.84 -16.12 4.09
N LEU A 78 7.20 -16.60 5.16
CA LEU A 78 7.85 -16.91 6.44
C LEU A 78 8.83 -18.08 6.36
N GLU A 79 8.76 -18.92 5.32
CA GLU A 79 9.74 -20.00 5.09
C GLU A 79 11.14 -19.44 4.79
N VAL A 80 11.21 -18.27 4.20
CA VAL A 80 12.46 -17.57 3.84
C VAL A 80 12.81 -16.50 4.88
N HIS A 81 11.81 -15.78 5.39
CA HIS A 81 11.96 -14.65 6.31
C HIS A 81 11.25 -14.93 7.64
N SER A 82 11.91 -15.64 8.55
CA SER A 82 11.35 -16.03 9.85
C SER A 82 11.22 -14.86 10.84
N ASP A 83 11.80 -13.71 10.54
CA ASP A 83 11.69 -12.44 11.27
C ASP A 83 10.47 -11.59 10.83
N ALA A 84 9.82 -11.98 9.73
CA ALA A 84 8.54 -11.41 9.33
C ALA A 84 7.38 -12.02 10.15
N ARG A 85 6.24 -11.35 10.14
CA ARG A 85 5.00 -11.79 10.81
C ARG A 85 3.87 -11.86 9.80
N PHE A 86 3.07 -12.93 9.88
CA PHE A 86 1.82 -13.04 9.15
C PHE A 86 0.63 -12.92 10.11
N ILE A 87 -0.34 -12.07 9.76
CA ILE A 87 -1.58 -11.85 10.53
C ILE A 87 -2.73 -12.37 9.66
N PRO A 88 -3.33 -13.51 10.00
CA PRO A 88 -4.43 -14.07 9.22
C PRO A 88 -5.67 -13.18 9.32
N VAL A 89 -6.57 -13.27 8.33
CA VAL A 89 -7.82 -12.48 8.29
C VAL A 89 -8.68 -12.71 9.53
N SER A 90 -8.64 -13.92 10.14
CA SER A 90 -9.34 -14.22 11.39
C SER A 90 -8.95 -13.32 12.57
N ASP A 91 -7.75 -12.76 12.53
CA ASP A 91 -7.18 -11.94 13.60
C ASP A 91 -7.27 -10.43 13.30
N TYR A 92 -7.99 -10.08 12.24
CA TYR A 92 -8.19 -8.67 11.90
C TYR A 92 -9.10 -8.00 12.94
N PRO A 93 -8.85 -6.71 13.24
CA PRO A 93 -9.70 -5.97 14.15
C PRO A 93 -11.11 -5.78 13.56
N ASP A 94 -12.11 -5.71 14.42
CA ASP A 94 -13.49 -5.44 14.00
C ASP A 94 -13.58 -4.15 13.16
N GLY A 95 -14.18 -4.28 11.99
CA GLY A 95 -14.42 -3.16 11.08
C GLY A 95 -13.19 -2.59 10.37
N GLY A 96 -12.04 -3.28 10.41
CA GLY A 96 -10.81 -2.77 9.80
C GLY A 96 -9.88 -3.84 9.25
N HIS A 97 -8.80 -3.38 8.62
CA HIS A 97 -7.77 -4.21 8.02
C HIS A 97 -6.46 -4.12 8.81
N ALA A 98 -5.79 -5.27 9.05
CA ALA A 98 -4.58 -5.31 9.89
C ALA A 98 -3.43 -4.43 9.37
N VAL A 99 -3.30 -4.23 8.06
CA VAL A 99 -2.31 -3.33 7.44
C VAL A 99 -2.33 -1.95 8.10
N TRP A 100 -3.52 -1.40 8.32
CA TRP A 100 -3.70 -0.02 8.79
C TRP A 100 -3.56 0.14 10.31
N ARG A 101 -3.30 -0.96 11.03
CA ARG A 101 -2.99 -0.97 12.48
C ARG A 101 -1.49 -1.02 12.78
N ILE A 102 -0.68 -1.20 11.73
CA ILE A 102 0.78 -1.20 11.83
C ILE A 102 1.28 0.24 11.75
N ASP A 103 2.30 0.57 12.52
CA ASP A 103 2.90 1.90 12.50
C ASP A 103 3.58 2.17 11.16
N GLY A 104 3.20 3.26 10.53
CA GLY A 104 3.75 3.67 9.24
C GLY A 104 3.44 5.13 8.92
N GLN A 105 4.35 5.77 8.23
CA GLN A 105 4.26 7.19 7.89
C GLN A 105 3.47 7.45 6.61
N LEU A 106 3.43 6.49 5.70
CA LEU A 106 2.72 6.61 4.42
C LEU A 106 1.88 5.35 4.18
N ALA A 107 0.67 5.51 3.68
CA ALA A 107 -0.25 4.41 3.38
C ALA A 107 -0.59 4.37 1.89
N PHE A 108 -0.47 3.18 1.29
CA PHE A 108 -0.74 2.92 -0.11
C PHE A 108 -1.78 1.81 -0.26
N PRO A 109 -3.07 2.14 -0.31
CA PRO A 109 -4.12 1.16 -0.57
C PRO A 109 -4.02 0.67 -2.02
N CYS A 110 -3.62 -0.60 -2.22
CA CYS A 110 -3.29 -1.19 -3.53
C CYS A 110 -4.02 -2.50 -3.81
N ALA A 111 -5.00 -2.90 -2.98
CA ALA A 111 -5.68 -4.18 -3.13
C ALA A 111 -7.03 -4.04 -3.84
N THR A 112 -8.06 -3.61 -3.13
CA THR A 112 -9.43 -3.65 -3.64
C THR A 112 -10.22 -2.39 -3.32
N GLN A 113 -11.36 -2.25 -4.00
CA GLN A 113 -12.31 -1.18 -3.72
C GLN A 113 -12.83 -1.27 -2.28
N ASN A 114 -12.97 -0.11 -1.60
CA ASN A 114 -13.52 0.02 -0.25
C ASN A 114 -12.77 -0.78 0.84
N GLU A 115 -11.49 -1.05 0.65
CA GLU A 115 -10.66 -1.77 1.62
C GLU A 115 -10.24 -0.93 2.83
N LEU A 116 -10.23 0.40 2.70
CA LEU A 116 -9.88 1.32 3.77
C LEU A 116 -11.16 1.98 4.31
N THR A 117 -11.53 1.62 5.53
CA THR A 117 -12.74 2.10 6.22
C THR A 117 -12.47 3.33 7.06
N ALA A 118 -13.52 3.97 7.61
CA ALA A 118 -13.36 5.07 8.56
C ALA A 118 -12.52 4.67 9.78
N ALA A 119 -12.76 3.48 10.35
CA ALA A 119 -12.01 2.97 11.48
C ALA A 119 -10.51 2.75 11.15
N ASP A 120 -10.20 2.39 9.90
CA ASP A 120 -8.82 2.29 9.42
C ASP A 120 -8.16 3.66 9.29
N ALA A 121 -8.89 4.64 8.76
CA ALA A 121 -8.42 6.02 8.65
C ALA A 121 -8.16 6.66 10.02
N GLU A 122 -9.04 6.39 11.01
CA GLU A 122 -8.84 6.82 12.41
C GLU A 122 -7.56 6.21 13.00
N ALA A 123 -7.29 4.92 12.73
CA ALA A 123 -6.07 4.28 13.19
C ALA A 123 -4.82 4.87 12.52
N LEU A 124 -4.85 5.10 11.22
CA LEU A 124 -3.76 5.78 10.50
C LEU A 124 -3.49 7.18 11.07
N ALA A 125 -4.55 7.94 11.38
CA ALA A 125 -4.43 9.25 12.01
C ALA A 125 -3.82 9.18 13.41
N ALA A 126 -4.26 8.22 14.22
CA ALA A 126 -3.74 8.00 15.57
C ALA A 126 -2.24 7.60 15.56
N ASN A 127 -1.81 6.83 14.55
CA ASN A 127 -0.43 6.41 14.34
C ASN A 127 0.45 7.48 13.66
N GLY A 128 -0.09 8.67 13.38
CA GLY A 128 0.68 9.79 12.81
C GLY A 128 1.00 9.61 11.33
N CYS A 129 0.15 8.93 10.57
CA CYS A 129 0.29 8.81 9.12
C CYS A 129 0.28 10.19 8.45
N LEU A 130 1.23 10.45 7.57
CA LEU A 130 1.40 11.74 6.89
C LEU A 130 0.62 11.83 5.59
N ALA A 131 0.51 10.72 4.87
CA ALA A 131 -0.19 10.66 3.59
C ALA A 131 -0.81 9.30 3.31
N VAL A 132 -1.99 9.32 2.69
CA VAL A 132 -2.67 8.17 2.08
C VAL A 132 -2.71 8.40 0.58
N VAL A 133 -2.11 7.51 -0.22
CA VAL A 133 -2.00 7.64 -1.68
C VAL A 133 -2.54 6.38 -2.34
N GLU A 134 -3.64 6.50 -3.04
CA GLU A 134 -4.39 5.37 -3.59
C GLU A 134 -3.73 4.78 -4.84
N GLY A 135 -3.33 3.52 -4.77
CA GLY A 135 -2.89 2.75 -5.94
C GLY A 135 -4.03 2.00 -6.61
N ALA A 136 -4.98 1.47 -5.84
CA ALA A 136 -6.18 0.82 -6.37
C ALA A 136 -7.25 1.82 -6.80
N ASN A 137 -8.30 1.33 -7.46
CA ASN A 137 -9.46 2.14 -7.82
C ASN A 137 -10.43 2.24 -6.63
N MET A 138 -10.66 3.46 -6.15
CA MET A 138 -11.58 3.76 -5.04
C MET A 138 -11.39 2.86 -3.81
N PRO A 139 -10.17 2.68 -3.31
CA PRO A 139 -9.91 1.78 -2.19
C PRO A 139 -10.41 2.33 -0.86
N SER A 140 -10.52 3.66 -0.71
CA SER A 140 -11.04 4.30 0.49
C SER A 140 -12.55 4.52 0.38
N THR A 141 -13.28 4.21 1.46
CA THR A 141 -14.70 4.60 1.56
C THR A 141 -14.81 6.11 1.69
N GLN A 142 -15.98 6.70 1.34
CA GLN A 142 -16.17 8.15 1.49
C GLN A 142 -15.96 8.59 2.94
N SER A 143 -16.45 7.82 3.91
CA SER A 143 -16.26 8.10 5.33
C SER A 143 -14.78 8.06 5.76
N ALA A 144 -13.98 7.18 5.16
CA ALA A 144 -12.54 7.16 5.39
C ALA A 144 -11.85 8.42 4.83
N VAL A 145 -12.26 8.85 3.63
CA VAL A 145 -11.73 10.09 3.03
C VAL A 145 -12.05 11.29 3.90
N ASP A 146 -13.26 11.38 4.44
CA ASP A 146 -13.66 12.46 5.34
C ASP A 146 -12.75 12.50 6.58
N VAL A 147 -12.50 11.35 7.23
CA VAL A 147 -11.57 11.24 8.37
C VAL A 147 -10.14 11.66 7.99
N ILE A 148 -9.64 11.21 6.83
CA ILE A 148 -8.29 11.55 6.33
C ILE A 148 -8.14 13.07 6.18
N LEU A 149 -9.13 13.72 5.57
CA LEU A 149 -9.12 15.17 5.35
C LEU A 149 -9.26 15.96 6.65
N ASP A 150 -10.14 15.55 7.55
CA ASP A 150 -10.33 16.18 8.87
C ASP A 150 -9.06 16.07 9.73
N ALA A 151 -8.36 14.93 9.67
CA ALA A 151 -7.08 14.71 10.33
C ALA A 151 -5.90 15.45 9.64
N LYS A 152 -6.14 16.14 8.51
CA LYS A 152 -5.11 16.85 7.72
C LYS A 152 -4.00 15.91 7.21
N ILE A 153 -4.30 14.65 7.03
CA ILE A 153 -3.45 13.69 6.33
C ILE A 153 -3.51 14.04 4.83
N TYR A 154 -2.38 14.04 4.16
CA TYR A 154 -2.36 14.24 2.71
C TYR A 154 -3.04 13.09 1.99
N TYR A 155 -3.96 13.45 1.09
CA TYR A 155 -4.74 12.47 0.35
C TYR A 155 -4.44 12.56 -1.15
N GLY A 156 -3.92 11.49 -1.70
CA GLY A 156 -3.71 11.29 -3.13
C GLY A 156 -4.77 10.36 -3.70
N PRO A 157 -5.88 10.88 -4.27
CA PRO A 157 -6.97 10.06 -4.78
C PRO A 157 -6.52 9.21 -5.98
N GLY A 158 -7.11 8.02 -6.11
CA GLY A 158 -6.76 7.07 -7.18
C GLY A 158 -6.82 7.67 -8.58
N LYS A 159 -7.81 8.52 -8.86
CA LYS A 159 -7.93 9.21 -10.16
C LYS A 159 -6.68 10.00 -10.56
N ALA A 160 -5.90 10.46 -9.61
CA ALA A 160 -4.64 11.17 -9.86
C ALA A 160 -3.44 10.24 -9.68
N ALA A 161 -3.40 9.51 -8.56
CA ALA A 161 -2.23 8.73 -8.16
C ALA A 161 -2.00 7.47 -9.02
N ASN A 162 -3.06 6.85 -9.57
CA ASN A 162 -2.97 5.62 -10.38
C ASN A 162 -3.16 5.85 -11.89
N ALA A 163 -3.20 7.08 -12.36
CA ALA A 163 -3.45 7.41 -13.77
C ALA A 163 -2.39 6.88 -14.76
N GLY A 164 -1.19 6.53 -14.29
CA GLY A 164 -0.10 6.06 -15.14
C GLY A 164 -0.43 4.79 -15.94
N GLY A 165 -1.11 3.82 -15.32
CA GLY A 165 -1.52 2.58 -16.00
C GLY A 165 -2.48 2.85 -17.17
N VAL A 166 -3.45 3.71 -16.96
CA VAL A 166 -4.43 4.10 -18.00
C VAL A 166 -3.73 4.84 -19.16
N ALA A 167 -2.81 5.75 -18.84
CA ALA A 167 -2.04 6.48 -19.86
C ALA A 167 -1.18 5.53 -20.71
N THR A 168 -0.53 4.54 -20.11
CA THR A 168 0.24 3.52 -20.84
C THR A 168 -0.66 2.69 -21.76
N SER A 169 -1.80 2.23 -21.26
CA SER A 169 -2.76 1.46 -22.06
C SER A 169 -3.30 2.26 -23.27
N GLN A 170 -3.51 3.57 -23.11
CA GLN A 170 -3.90 4.43 -24.23
C GLN A 170 -2.80 4.53 -25.30
N LEU A 171 -1.54 4.64 -24.88
CA LEU A 171 -0.40 4.65 -25.80
C LEU A 171 -0.27 3.32 -26.55
N GLU A 172 -0.42 2.19 -25.87
CA GLU A 172 -0.41 0.86 -26.50
C GLU A 172 -1.54 0.71 -27.54
N MET A 173 -2.76 1.13 -27.21
CA MET A 173 -3.89 1.10 -28.14
C MET A 173 -3.63 1.99 -29.36
N ALA A 174 -3.04 3.18 -29.19
CA ALA A 174 -2.70 4.07 -30.28
C ALA A 174 -1.59 3.52 -31.19
N GLN A 175 -0.70 2.69 -30.69
CA GLN A 175 0.34 2.03 -31.50
C GLN A 175 -0.20 0.86 -32.32
N ASN A 176 -1.33 0.26 -31.90
CA ASN A 176 -1.94 -0.89 -32.57
C ASN A 176 -3.09 -0.49 -33.51
N ALA A 177 -3.37 0.80 -33.68
CA ALA A 177 -4.39 1.34 -34.58
C ALA A 177 -3.76 1.82 -35.89
#